data_e6b019cef7ffef002127a104deaae9a5
#
_entry.id   e6b019cef7ffef002127a104deaae9a5
#
_cell.length_a   1.000
_cell.length_b   1.000
_cell.length_c   1.000
_cell.angle_alpha   90.00
_cell.angle_beta   90.00
_cell.angle_gamma   90.00
#
_symmetry.space_group_name_H-M   'P 1'
#
loop_
_entity.id
_entity.type
_entity.pdbx_description
1 polymer ?
#
loop_
_entity_poly.entity_id
_entity_poly.type
_entity_poly.pdbx_seq_one_letter_code
_entity_poly.pdbx_strand_id
1 'polypeptide(L)'
;MYTEAARVYSLKRLCGDETSKDKFAQIGEIMSESHRSCRTLYQCSSEELDELVELAMENGAYGARLTGAGWGGCIVAYVSENNKNKFIENIYCSYYKKHLDAGKITQKQLKNCIFPSKPSAGACVIVLGSSDPVNP
;
A
#
# COMPACT_ATOMS: atom_id res chain seq x y z
N MET A 1 -16.15 12.45 0.21
CA MET A 1 -15.01 13.35 0.44
C MET A 1 -14.64 13.42 1.93
N TYR A 2 -15.55 13.78 2.82
CA TYR A 2 -15.26 13.89 4.27
C TYR A 2 -14.79 12.59 4.94
N THR A 3 -15.22 11.42 4.47
CA THR A 3 -14.82 10.13 5.05
C THR A 3 -13.33 9.81 4.86
N GLU A 4 -12.72 10.18 3.74
CA GLU A 4 -11.26 10.02 3.54
C GLU A 4 -10.47 10.94 4.46
N ALA A 5 -10.86 12.20 4.61
CA ALA A 5 -10.25 13.09 5.57
C ALA A 5 -10.36 12.55 7.01
N ALA A 6 -11.53 12.02 7.39
CA ALA A 6 -11.71 11.40 8.70
C ALA A 6 -10.77 10.20 8.91
N ARG A 7 -10.55 9.36 7.89
CA ARG A 7 -9.60 8.23 7.96
C ARG A 7 -8.16 8.71 8.17
N VAL A 8 -7.74 9.79 7.52
CA VAL A 8 -6.41 10.39 7.73
C VAL A 8 -6.23 10.82 9.19
N TYR A 9 -7.24 11.50 9.78
CA TYR A 9 -7.18 11.88 11.19
C TYR A 9 -7.18 10.67 12.13
N SER A 10 -7.97 9.64 11.81
CA SER A 10 -7.99 8.40 12.58
C SER A 10 -6.64 7.69 12.54
N LEU A 11 -6.01 7.62 11.37
CA LEU A 11 -4.67 7.07 11.20
C LEU A 11 -3.63 7.85 12.00
N LYS A 12 -3.65 9.20 11.91
CA LYS A 12 -2.74 10.06 12.67
C LYS A 12 -2.87 9.83 14.18
N ARG A 13 -4.10 9.76 14.69
CA ARG A 13 -4.38 9.50 16.11
C ARG A 13 -3.86 8.12 16.52
N LEU A 14 -4.13 7.09 15.71
CA LEU A 14 -3.71 5.72 15.96
C LEU A 14 -2.17 5.58 15.96
N CYS A 15 -1.48 6.27 15.06
CA CYS A 15 -0.02 6.28 15.03
C CYS A 15 0.59 6.91 16.29
N GLY A 16 -0.07 7.92 16.87
CA GLY A 16 0.35 8.57 18.11
C GLY A 16 -0.04 7.83 19.41
N ASP A 17 -0.91 6.83 19.31
CA ASP A 17 -1.33 6.05 20.48
C ASP A 17 -0.39 4.86 20.70
N GLU A 18 0.48 4.94 21.70
CA GLU A 18 1.42 3.86 22.06
C GLU A 18 0.75 2.70 22.81
N THR A 19 -0.48 2.87 23.27
CA THR A 19 -1.18 1.88 24.12
C THR A 19 -2.01 0.88 23.32
N SER A 20 -2.28 1.13 22.04
CA SER A 20 -3.10 0.27 21.20
C SER A 20 -2.42 -1.08 20.92
N LYS A 21 -3.05 -2.17 21.39
CA LYS A 21 -2.51 -3.54 21.25
C LYS A 21 -2.61 -4.08 19.81
N ASP A 22 -3.59 -3.64 19.03
CA ASP A 22 -3.84 -4.14 17.68
C ASP A 22 -3.63 -3.08 16.60
N LYS A 23 -2.67 -2.19 16.85
CA LYS A 23 -2.38 -1.04 15.97
C LYS A 23 -2.22 -1.42 14.49
N PHE A 24 -1.50 -2.51 14.21
CA PHE A 24 -1.26 -2.95 12.84
C PHE A 24 -2.54 -3.37 12.12
N ALA A 25 -3.41 -4.12 12.79
CA ALA A 25 -4.70 -4.51 12.24
C ALA A 25 -5.62 -3.32 12.00
N GLN A 26 -5.68 -2.38 12.95
CA GLN A 26 -6.49 -1.16 12.82
C GLN A 26 -6.00 -0.24 11.67
N ILE A 27 -4.69 -0.10 11.49
CA ILE A 27 -4.11 0.61 10.33
C ILE A 27 -4.53 -0.08 9.04
N GLY A 28 -4.43 -1.41 8.98
CA GLY A 28 -4.81 -2.21 7.82
C GLY A 28 -6.30 -2.07 7.49
N GLU A 29 -7.16 -2.05 8.49
CA GLU A 29 -8.60 -1.84 8.30
C GLU A 29 -8.91 -0.47 7.69
N ILE A 30 -8.30 0.61 8.22
CA ILE A 30 -8.43 1.96 7.65
C ILE A 30 -7.99 2.00 6.17
N MET A 31 -6.92 1.29 5.81
CA MET A 31 -6.46 1.19 4.43
C MET A 31 -7.50 0.46 3.54
N SER A 32 -8.01 -0.66 4.00
CA SER A 32 -8.99 -1.48 3.27
C SER A 32 -10.33 -0.75 3.10
N GLU A 33 -10.79 -0.01 4.11
CA GLU A 33 -11.96 0.86 4.01
C GLU A 33 -11.76 1.97 2.98
N SER A 34 -10.56 2.54 2.92
CA SER A 34 -10.22 3.56 1.92
C SER A 34 -10.28 2.98 0.51
N HIS A 35 -9.72 1.78 0.27
CA HIS A 35 -9.84 1.08 -1.01
C HIS A 35 -11.31 0.85 -1.37
N ARG A 36 -12.12 0.34 -0.45
CA ARG A 36 -13.56 0.13 -0.66
C ARG A 36 -14.28 1.41 -1.08
N SER A 37 -13.97 2.54 -0.45
CA SER A 37 -14.53 3.84 -0.83
C SER A 37 -14.09 4.28 -2.23
N CYS A 38 -12.84 4.07 -2.59
CA CYS A 38 -12.33 4.35 -3.93
C CYS A 38 -13.02 3.47 -4.99
N ARG A 39 -13.17 2.19 -4.71
CA ARG A 39 -13.83 1.23 -5.60
C ARG A 39 -15.32 1.55 -5.79
N THR A 40 -16.08 1.75 -4.70
CA THR A 40 -17.55 1.76 -4.75
C THR A 40 -18.15 3.15 -4.87
N LEU A 41 -17.56 4.17 -4.24
CA LEU A 41 -18.12 5.52 -4.21
C LEU A 41 -17.49 6.43 -5.25
N TYR A 42 -16.17 6.40 -5.38
CA TYR A 42 -15.46 7.23 -6.35
C TYR A 42 -15.25 6.52 -7.69
N GLN A 43 -15.36 5.18 -7.69
CA GLN A 43 -15.24 4.32 -8.88
C GLN A 43 -13.92 4.51 -9.63
N CYS A 44 -12.82 4.67 -8.89
CA CYS A 44 -11.48 4.83 -9.45
C CYS A 44 -10.62 3.56 -9.34
N SER A 45 -11.19 2.40 -9.06
CA SER A 45 -10.48 1.13 -9.14
C SER A 45 -10.53 0.52 -10.54
N SER A 46 -9.85 -0.60 -10.72
CA SER A 46 -9.93 -1.47 -11.88
C SER A 46 -9.97 -2.93 -11.42
N GLU A 47 -10.33 -3.85 -12.33
CA GLU A 47 -10.37 -5.28 -12.03
C GLU A 47 -9.01 -5.80 -11.56
N GLU A 48 -7.92 -5.35 -12.17
CA GLU A 48 -6.56 -5.73 -11.81
C GLU A 48 -6.14 -5.19 -10.44
N LEU A 49 -6.55 -3.96 -10.10
CA LEU A 49 -6.28 -3.39 -8.77
C LEU A 49 -7.07 -4.12 -7.69
N ASP A 50 -8.32 -4.46 -7.97
CA ASP A 50 -9.18 -5.20 -7.05
C ASP A 50 -8.64 -6.62 -6.83
N GLU A 51 -8.25 -7.34 -7.91
CA GLU A 51 -7.61 -8.65 -7.83
C GLU A 51 -6.33 -8.60 -6.98
N LEU A 52 -5.47 -7.61 -7.21
CA LEU A 52 -4.24 -7.46 -6.43
C LEU A 52 -4.50 -7.16 -4.95
N VAL A 53 -5.50 -6.36 -4.63
CA VAL A 53 -5.88 -6.07 -3.24
C VAL A 53 -6.44 -7.32 -2.55
N GLU A 54 -7.31 -8.07 -3.22
CA GLU A 54 -7.86 -9.32 -2.71
C GLU A 54 -6.73 -10.33 -2.46
N LEU A 55 -5.84 -10.54 -3.42
CA LEU A 55 -4.67 -11.41 -3.25
C LEU A 55 -3.74 -10.94 -2.12
N ALA A 56 -3.55 -9.63 -1.95
CA ALA A 56 -2.75 -9.12 -0.86
C ALA A 56 -3.36 -9.46 0.51
N MET A 57 -4.67 -9.33 0.65
CA MET A 57 -5.38 -9.68 1.89
C MET A 57 -5.33 -11.18 2.17
N GLU A 58 -5.55 -12.03 1.17
CA GLU A 58 -5.47 -13.50 1.27
C GLU A 58 -4.07 -13.99 1.66
N ASN A 59 -3.02 -13.25 1.28
CA ASN A 59 -1.64 -13.59 1.58
C ASN A 59 -1.09 -12.90 2.84
N GLY A 60 -1.95 -12.36 3.69
CA GLY A 60 -1.62 -11.91 5.04
C GLY A 60 -1.15 -10.46 5.14
N ALA A 61 -1.57 -9.60 4.22
CA ALA A 61 -1.50 -8.17 4.45
C ALA A 61 -2.49 -7.76 5.56
N TYR A 62 -2.10 -6.85 6.41
CA TYR A 62 -3.00 -6.21 7.38
C TYR A 62 -4.06 -5.35 6.68
N GLY A 63 -3.73 -4.78 5.54
CA GLY A 63 -4.59 -4.00 4.69
C GLY A 63 -3.92 -3.66 3.38
N ALA A 64 -4.72 -3.38 2.36
CA ALA A 64 -4.24 -2.99 1.04
C ALA A 64 -5.19 -1.99 0.39
N ARG A 65 -4.65 -1.14 -0.47
CA ARG A 65 -5.43 -0.18 -1.23
C ARG A 65 -4.73 0.23 -2.53
N LEU A 66 -5.51 0.68 -3.48
CA LEU A 66 -4.96 1.38 -4.64
C LEU A 66 -4.23 2.67 -4.22
N THR A 67 -3.23 3.06 -5.00
CA THR A 67 -2.47 4.30 -4.80
C THR A 67 -2.27 5.04 -6.12
N GLY A 68 -2.13 6.35 -6.04
CA GLY A 68 -2.15 7.23 -7.21
C GLY A 68 -3.57 7.60 -7.65
N ALA A 69 -3.76 7.91 -8.92
CA ALA A 69 -5.04 8.34 -9.47
C ALA A 69 -6.09 7.22 -9.50
N GLY A 70 -5.68 5.98 -9.56
CA GLY A 70 -6.56 4.84 -9.80
C GLY A 70 -6.74 4.54 -11.28
N TRP A 71 -7.80 3.82 -11.63
CA TRP A 71 -8.11 3.30 -12.97
C TRP A 71 -6.99 2.43 -13.57
N GLY A 72 -6.16 1.86 -12.73
CA GLY A 72 -4.95 1.09 -13.02
C GLY A 72 -3.78 1.55 -12.15
N GLY A 73 -2.56 1.10 -12.46
CA GLY A 73 -1.34 1.51 -11.77
C GLY A 73 -0.93 0.58 -10.64
N CYS A 74 -0.92 1.06 -9.41
CA CYS A 74 -0.32 0.36 -8.28
C CYS A 74 -1.27 0.22 -7.09
N ILE A 75 -1.00 -0.79 -6.28
CA ILE A 75 -1.51 -0.89 -4.91
C ILE A 75 -0.39 -0.67 -3.90
N VAL A 76 -0.74 -0.35 -2.68
CA VAL A 76 0.11 -0.46 -1.51
C VAL A 76 -0.50 -1.48 -0.56
N ALA A 77 0.31 -2.43 -0.08
CA ALA A 77 -0.07 -3.42 0.90
C ALA A 77 0.76 -3.26 2.17
N TYR A 78 0.09 -3.31 3.33
CA TYR A 78 0.72 -3.21 4.63
C TYR A 78 0.97 -4.60 5.20
N VAL A 79 2.24 -4.97 5.32
CA VAL A 79 2.67 -6.33 5.66
C VAL A 79 3.69 -6.27 6.78
N SER A 80 3.70 -7.27 7.68
CA SER A 80 4.75 -7.38 8.70
C SER A 80 6.11 -7.66 8.06
N GLU A 81 7.18 -7.13 8.66
CA GLU A 81 8.56 -7.37 8.19
C GLU A 81 8.87 -8.88 8.16
N ASN A 82 8.37 -9.65 9.12
CA ASN A 82 8.60 -11.08 9.20
C ASN A 82 7.95 -11.87 8.03
N ASN A 83 6.82 -11.41 7.53
CA ASN A 83 6.08 -12.06 6.45
C ASN A 83 6.43 -11.52 5.06
N LYS A 84 7.20 -10.46 4.96
CA LYS A 84 7.48 -9.73 3.73
C LYS A 84 7.94 -10.63 2.57
N ASN A 85 8.94 -11.46 2.81
CA ASN A 85 9.51 -12.28 1.75
C ASN A 85 8.51 -13.32 1.23
N LYS A 86 7.82 -14.00 2.15
CA LYS A 86 6.77 -14.97 1.81
C LYS A 86 5.60 -14.30 1.07
N PHE A 87 5.21 -13.11 1.50
CA PHE A 87 4.18 -12.32 0.85
C PHE A 87 4.56 -11.99 -0.60
N ILE A 88 5.77 -11.49 -0.85
CA ILE A 88 6.26 -11.16 -2.19
C ILE A 88 6.26 -12.41 -3.08
N GLU A 89 6.74 -13.55 -2.57
CA GLU A 89 6.76 -14.81 -3.30
C GLU A 89 5.34 -15.28 -3.67
N ASN A 90 4.41 -15.22 -2.73
CA ASN A 90 3.02 -15.59 -2.96
C ASN A 90 2.34 -14.70 -4.01
N ILE A 91 2.51 -13.39 -3.92
CA ILE A 91 1.96 -12.44 -4.93
C ILE A 91 2.61 -12.68 -6.29
N TYR A 92 3.92 -12.95 -6.32
CA TYR A 92 4.58 -13.33 -7.56
C TYR A 92 3.93 -14.58 -8.19
N CYS A 93 3.76 -15.65 -7.42
CA CYS A 93 3.20 -16.91 -7.91
C CYS A 93 1.72 -16.79 -8.32
N SER A 94 0.92 -16.06 -7.54
CA SER A 94 -0.53 -15.95 -7.75
C SER A 94 -0.92 -14.98 -8.84
N TYR A 95 -0.15 -13.90 -9.02
CA TYR A 95 -0.49 -12.82 -9.97
C TYR A 95 0.52 -12.69 -11.10
N TYR A 96 1.79 -12.41 -10.80
CA TYR A 96 2.75 -12.00 -11.83
C TYR A 96 3.24 -13.14 -12.71
N LYS A 97 3.32 -14.38 -12.19
CA LYS A 97 3.79 -15.54 -12.94
C LYS A 97 2.95 -15.78 -14.19
N LYS A 98 1.63 -15.71 -14.10
CA LYS A 98 0.73 -15.88 -15.26
C LYS A 98 0.98 -14.82 -16.36
N HIS A 99 1.30 -13.60 -15.96
CA HIS A 99 1.60 -12.51 -16.90
C HIS A 99 2.99 -12.64 -17.53
N LEU A 100 3.96 -13.16 -16.78
CA LEU A 100 5.28 -13.46 -17.28
C LEU A 100 5.25 -14.64 -18.29
N ASP A 101 4.57 -15.73 -17.94
CA ASP A 101 4.42 -16.91 -18.80
C ASP A 101 3.65 -16.59 -20.09
N ALA A 102 2.69 -15.66 -20.02
CA ALA A 102 1.96 -15.14 -21.18
C ALA A 102 2.74 -14.09 -22.00
N GLY A 103 3.97 -13.74 -21.60
CA GLY A 103 4.79 -12.74 -22.29
C GLY A 103 4.28 -11.30 -22.18
N LYS A 104 3.32 -11.01 -21.28
CA LYS A 104 2.79 -9.66 -21.05
C LYS A 104 3.79 -8.75 -20.35
N ILE A 105 4.66 -9.34 -19.52
CA ILE A 105 5.75 -8.64 -18.82
C ILE A 105 7.04 -9.44 -19.00
N THR A 106 8.17 -8.75 -18.93
CA THR A 106 9.50 -9.35 -18.94
C THR A 106 10.07 -9.50 -17.53
N GLN A 107 11.07 -10.36 -17.35
CA GLN A 107 11.80 -10.51 -16.08
C GLN A 107 12.40 -9.18 -15.59
N LYS A 108 12.81 -8.30 -16.49
CA LYS A 108 13.34 -6.98 -16.15
C LYS A 108 12.24 -6.07 -15.59
N GLN A 109 11.06 -6.08 -16.19
CA GLN A 109 9.90 -5.31 -15.72
C GLN A 109 9.38 -5.84 -14.38
N LEU A 110 9.37 -7.14 -14.18
CA LEU A 110 8.92 -7.77 -12.94
C LEU A 110 9.63 -7.21 -11.69
N LYS A 111 10.92 -6.92 -11.77
CA LYS A 111 11.69 -6.33 -10.65
C LYS A 111 11.15 -4.96 -10.21
N ASN A 112 10.45 -4.27 -11.10
CA ASN A 112 9.83 -2.96 -10.84
C ASN A 112 8.33 -3.08 -10.51
N CYS A 113 7.72 -4.27 -10.68
CA CYS A 113 6.29 -4.47 -10.43
C CYS A 113 6.01 -4.70 -8.94
N ILE A 114 6.94 -5.31 -8.21
CA ILE A 114 6.77 -5.62 -6.79
C ILE A 114 8.06 -5.33 -6.03
N PHE A 115 8.00 -4.45 -5.07
CA PHE A 115 9.15 -4.06 -4.25
C PHE A 115 8.70 -3.62 -2.85
N PRO A 116 9.49 -3.94 -1.82
CA PRO A 116 9.21 -3.45 -0.48
C PRO A 116 9.68 -2.01 -0.31
N SER A 117 8.91 -1.24 0.45
CA SER A 117 9.31 0.07 0.97
C SER A 117 9.04 0.12 2.47
N LYS A 118 9.75 1.00 3.17
CA LYS A 118 9.50 1.26 4.59
C LYS A 118 8.91 2.65 4.74
N PRO A 119 8.01 2.85 5.73
CA PRO A 119 7.62 4.20 6.11
C PRO A 119 8.86 5.06 6.37
N SER A 120 8.87 6.25 5.83
CA SER A 120 9.98 7.19 5.92
C SER A 120 9.47 8.58 6.29
N ALA A 121 10.38 9.51 6.55
CA ALA A 121 10.02 10.90 6.77
C ALA A 121 9.25 11.46 5.56
N GLY A 122 8.31 12.36 5.82
CA GLY A 122 7.53 13.03 4.78
C GLY A 122 8.36 14.04 3.99
N ALA A 123 7.68 14.97 3.33
CA ALA A 123 8.32 16.06 2.61
C ALA A 123 9.20 16.89 3.56
N CYS A 124 10.36 17.28 3.10
CA CYS A 124 11.28 18.15 3.85
C CYS A 124 11.80 19.27 2.94
N VAL A 125 12.22 20.37 3.56
CA VAL A 125 12.93 21.45 2.90
C VAL A 125 14.42 21.31 3.25
N ILE A 126 15.25 21.25 2.23
CA ILE A 126 16.71 21.23 2.39
C ILE A 126 17.24 22.63 2.04
N VAL A 127 17.86 23.30 3.00
CA VAL A 127 18.58 24.56 2.75
C VAL A 127 19.98 24.22 2.34
N LEU A 128 20.37 24.65 1.13
CA LEU A 128 21.74 24.43 0.64
C LEU A 128 22.74 25.14 1.55
N GLY A 129 23.68 24.37 2.12
CA GLY A 129 24.70 24.87 3.05
C GLY A 129 24.42 24.58 4.53
N SER A 130 23.29 24.00 4.90
CA SER A 130 23.03 23.46 6.25
C SER A 130 23.19 21.93 6.22
N SER A 131 23.80 21.38 7.27
CA SER A 131 23.96 19.94 7.43
C SER A 131 22.69 19.23 7.92
N ASP A 132 21.69 19.99 8.37
CA ASP A 132 20.45 19.42 8.91
C ASP A 132 19.23 19.78 8.04
N PRO A 133 18.32 18.81 7.78
CA PRO A 133 17.05 19.10 7.14
C PRO A 133 16.17 19.92 8.07
N VAL A 134 15.66 21.05 7.60
CA VAL A 134 14.68 21.85 8.32
C VAL A 134 13.31 21.21 8.07
N ASN A 135 12.73 20.61 9.12
CA ASN A 135 11.33 20.20 9.08
C ASN A 135 10.42 21.44 9.17
N PRO A 136 9.42 21.56 8.28
CA PRO A 136 8.46 22.67 8.32
C PRO A 136 7.52 22.60 9.51
#